data_f15e6f52836568cde989b1b06fbbf2c8
#
_entry.id   f15e6f52836568cde989b1b06fbbf2c8
#
_cell.length_a   1.000
_cell.length_b   1.000
_cell.length_c   1.000
_cell.angle_alpha   90.00
_cell.angle_beta   90.00
_cell.angle_gamma   90.00
#
_symmetry.space_group_name_H-M   'P 1'
#
loop_
_entity.id
_entity.type
_entity.pdbx_description
1 polymer ?
#
loop_
_entity_poly.entity_id
_entity_poly.type
_entity_poly.pdbx_seq_one_letter_code
_entity_poly.pdbx_strand_id
1 'polypeptide(L)'
;MKPVQFDLKINPEALVTRAEEHLHFLRERTTYFENAKVEGVPVPVPVLRYKIFDAYPEVVVGFSTRLGGVSKGYLGGMNLSFTRGDEEASVMENHRRFAQACGYDYTKLVFSDQEHKTNLRIVTKDDCGKGIVRERDFSEIDGLITQEVGIPLMTFYADCVPLFLYDPVQRVIATAHSGWRGTVGRIGMVVVQKMQELYGSKPEDIICAIGPSICKACYEVSKDVADACGVYTEEQRKILLEDKGNGKYQLDLHQACYYNFTDAGVLPEHIALPDICTCCNPELLFSHRASGGRRGNLGGVIMLCESTEECRD
;
A
#
# COMPACT_ATOMS: atom_id res chain seq x y z
N MET A 1 -2.78 16.94 13.16
CA MET A 1 -2.91 17.31 11.72
C MET A 1 -4.34 17.66 11.40
N LYS A 2 -4.62 18.47 10.36
CA LYS A 2 -6.01 18.81 9.99
C LYS A 2 -6.45 17.94 8.82
N PRO A 3 -7.64 17.32 8.87
CA PRO A 3 -8.21 16.61 7.72
C PRO A 3 -8.35 17.53 6.51
N VAL A 4 -8.09 16.99 5.33
CA VAL A 4 -8.24 17.67 4.04
C VAL A 4 -9.15 16.86 3.15
N GLN A 5 -10.00 17.53 2.42
CA GLN A 5 -10.85 16.90 1.41
C GLN A 5 -10.30 17.22 0.03
N PHE A 6 -10.17 16.20 -0.79
CA PHE A 6 -9.89 16.30 -2.22
C PHE A 6 -11.14 15.90 -3.00
N ASP A 7 -11.35 16.57 -4.12
CA ASP A 7 -12.38 16.15 -5.08
C ASP A 7 -11.88 14.90 -5.83
N LEU A 8 -12.31 13.73 -5.33
CA LEU A 8 -11.89 12.45 -5.85
C LEU A 8 -12.84 11.98 -6.93
N LYS A 9 -12.29 11.62 -8.08
CA LYS A 9 -13.02 10.93 -9.13
C LYS A 9 -13.30 9.51 -8.67
N ILE A 10 -14.57 9.21 -8.42
CA ILE A 10 -15.04 7.88 -8.08
C ILE A 10 -15.65 7.29 -9.35
N ASN A 11 -15.15 6.14 -9.79
CA ASN A 11 -15.81 5.42 -10.87
C ASN A 11 -17.01 4.64 -10.29
N PRO A 12 -18.26 5.00 -10.66
CA PRO A 12 -19.45 4.33 -10.15
C PRO A 12 -19.47 2.82 -10.46
N GLU A 13 -18.91 2.40 -11.59
CA GLU A 13 -18.85 0.99 -11.99
C GLU A 13 -17.93 0.18 -11.07
N ALA A 14 -16.88 0.78 -10.51
CA ALA A 14 -16.03 0.14 -9.52
C ALA A 14 -16.76 -0.12 -8.20
N LEU A 15 -17.86 0.60 -7.94
CA LEU A 15 -18.70 0.47 -6.75
C LEU A 15 -19.73 -0.66 -6.88
N VAL A 16 -20.20 -0.92 -8.10
CA VAL A 16 -21.32 -1.86 -8.39
C VAL A 16 -20.89 -3.32 -8.33
N THR A 17 -19.62 -3.62 -8.52
CA THR A 17 -19.10 -5.00 -8.58
C THR A 17 -18.77 -5.63 -7.23
N ARG A 18 -18.88 -4.86 -6.14
CA ARG A 18 -18.67 -5.36 -4.77
C ARG A 18 -19.98 -5.90 -4.24
N ALA A 19 -19.96 -7.10 -3.63
CA ALA A 19 -21.13 -7.69 -2.98
C ALA A 19 -21.82 -6.71 -2.03
N GLU A 20 -23.15 -6.81 -1.86
CA GLU A 20 -23.95 -5.86 -1.06
C GLU A 20 -23.40 -5.65 0.36
N GLU A 21 -22.77 -6.67 0.95
CA GLU A 21 -22.06 -6.60 2.24
C GLU A 21 -20.91 -5.59 2.24
N HIS A 22 -20.28 -5.33 1.09
CA HIS A 22 -19.22 -4.34 0.93
C HIS A 22 -19.73 -2.92 0.63
N LEU A 23 -20.98 -2.75 0.21
CA LEU A 23 -21.60 -1.44 -0.01
C LEU A 23 -21.69 -0.60 1.28
N HIS A 24 -21.70 -1.27 2.44
CA HIS A 24 -21.67 -0.57 3.72
C HIS A 24 -20.34 0.18 3.93
N PHE A 25 -19.21 -0.42 3.54
CA PHE A 25 -17.88 0.22 3.59
C PHE A 25 -17.74 1.39 2.61
N LEU A 26 -18.48 1.40 1.50
CA LEU A 26 -18.41 2.47 0.51
C LEU A 26 -19.20 3.72 0.91
N ARG A 27 -20.17 3.60 1.81
CA ARG A 27 -20.91 4.76 2.37
C ARG A 27 -20.10 5.58 3.34
N GLU A 28 -19.13 4.93 4.03
CA GLU A 28 -18.16 5.58 4.88
C GLU A 28 -16.77 5.35 4.32
N ARG A 29 -16.06 6.44 4.01
CA ARG A 29 -14.67 6.34 3.52
C ARG A 29 -13.80 5.59 4.53
N THR A 30 -13.02 4.63 4.03
CA THR A 30 -12.06 3.85 4.81
C THR A 30 -10.75 4.60 5.05
N THR A 31 -10.51 5.64 4.22
CA THR A 31 -9.34 6.49 4.28
C THR A 31 -9.70 7.97 4.46
N TYR A 32 -8.71 8.74 4.88
CA TYR A 32 -8.78 10.21 4.94
C TYR A 32 -7.41 10.80 4.66
N PHE A 33 -7.37 12.08 4.28
CA PHE A 33 -6.11 12.80 4.09
C PHE A 33 -5.85 13.74 5.24
N GLU A 34 -4.60 13.76 5.70
CA GLU A 34 -4.09 14.75 6.63
C GLU A 34 -3.07 15.65 5.95
N ASN A 35 -3.20 16.96 6.12
CA ASN A 35 -2.18 17.92 5.70
C ASN A 35 -1.14 18.08 6.82
N ALA A 36 0.02 17.52 6.61
CA ALA A 36 1.15 17.73 7.51
C ALA A 36 1.87 19.03 7.16
N LYS A 37 2.19 19.82 8.20
CA LYS A 37 3.18 20.91 8.08
C LYS A 37 4.56 20.30 8.23
N VAL A 38 5.40 20.53 7.25
CA VAL A 38 6.79 20.06 7.23
C VAL A 38 7.71 21.27 7.36
N GLU A 39 8.68 21.18 8.24
CA GLU A 39 9.64 22.28 8.48
C GLU A 39 10.39 22.66 7.20
N GLY A 40 10.46 23.97 6.93
CA GLY A 40 11.10 24.50 5.72
C GLY A 40 10.32 24.26 4.41
N VAL A 41 9.09 23.71 4.48
CA VAL A 41 8.25 23.45 3.30
C VAL A 41 7.04 24.38 3.31
N PRO A 42 6.92 25.28 2.29
CA PRO A 42 5.88 26.30 2.27
C PRO A 42 4.46 25.73 2.00
N VAL A 43 4.37 24.52 1.45
CA VAL A 43 3.12 23.86 1.13
C VAL A 43 2.92 22.61 2.01
N PRO A 44 1.69 22.30 2.40
CA PRO A 44 1.44 21.09 3.18
C PRO A 44 1.81 19.83 2.39
N VAL A 45 2.20 18.78 3.10
CA VAL A 45 2.39 17.44 2.55
C VAL A 45 1.16 16.59 2.93
N PRO A 46 0.27 16.28 1.99
CA PRO A 46 -0.87 15.43 2.27
C PRO A 46 -0.45 13.97 2.42
N VAL A 47 -0.85 13.36 3.53
CA VAL A 47 -0.67 11.93 3.82
C VAL A 47 -2.05 11.28 3.88
N LEU A 48 -2.22 10.16 3.20
CA LEU A 48 -3.41 9.34 3.32
C LEU A 48 -3.26 8.39 4.51
N ARG A 49 -4.30 8.38 5.36
CA ARG A 49 -4.42 7.54 6.55
C ARG A 49 -5.58 6.56 6.38
N TYR A 50 -5.59 5.53 7.22
CA TYR A 50 -6.61 4.46 7.20
C TYR A 50 -7.35 4.44 8.53
N LYS A 51 -8.66 4.64 8.52
CA LYS A 51 -9.50 4.70 9.73
C LYS A 51 -9.39 3.45 10.61
N ILE A 52 -9.17 2.28 9.99
CA ILE A 52 -9.04 1.03 10.73
C ILE A 52 -7.86 1.03 11.71
N PHE A 53 -6.82 1.84 11.44
CA PHE A 53 -5.67 1.98 12.32
C PHE A 53 -5.81 3.11 13.36
N ASP A 54 -6.87 3.92 13.33
CA ASP A 54 -7.08 5.01 14.31
C ASP A 54 -7.25 4.47 15.74
N ALA A 55 -7.70 3.21 15.88
CA ALA A 55 -7.80 2.52 17.17
C ALA A 55 -6.45 2.06 17.74
N TYR A 56 -5.37 2.14 16.96
CA TYR A 56 -4.04 1.60 17.29
C TYR A 56 -2.98 2.72 17.21
N PRO A 57 -2.94 3.63 18.19
CA PRO A 57 -2.06 4.78 18.16
C PRO A 57 -0.55 4.44 18.24
N GLU A 58 -0.22 3.20 18.59
CA GLU A 58 1.13 2.66 18.57
C GLU A 58 1.61 2.24 17.16
N VAL A 59 0.78 2.42 16.13
CA VAL A 59 1.14 2.09 14.74
C VAL A 59 1.01 3.32 13.86
N VAL A 60 2.10 3.70 13.21
CA VAL A 60 2.09 4.69 12.12
C VAL A 60 1.82 3.97 10.82
N VAL A 61 0.74 4.34 10.12
CA VAL A 61 0.48 3.91 8.74
C VAL A 61 0.24 5.15 7.89
N GLY A 62 0.96 5.26 6.77
CA GLY A 62 0.82 6.40 5.87
C GLY A 62 1.03 6.00 4.42
N PHE A 63 0.27 6.64 3.52
CA PHE A 63 0.46 6.49 2.09
C PHE A 63 0.64 7.87 1.45
N SER A 64 1.67 8.02 0.60
CA SER A 64 2.00 9.30 0.00
C SER A 64 1.02 9.69 -1.11
N THR A 65 0.92 10.99 -1.34
CA THR A 65 0.36 11.54 -2.58
C THR A 65 1.50 12.04 -3.49
N ARG A 66 1.17 12.57 -4.67
CA ARG A 66 2.15 13.30 -5.52
C ARG A 66 2.46 14.69 -4.98
N LEU A 67 1.66 15.22 -4.07
CA LEU A 67 1.72 16.62 -3.64
C LEU A 67 2.79 16.83 -2.57
N GLY A 68 3.31 18.06 -2.49
CA GLY A 68 4.27 18.47 -1.46
C GLY A 68 5.73 18.08 -1.70
N GLY A 69 6.04 17.39 -2.79
CA GLY A 69 7.41 17.02 -3.17
C GLY A 69 8.11 18.05 -4.06
N VAL A 70 9.36 17.74 -4.43
CA VAL A 70 10.26 18.65 -5.19
C VAL A 70 10.61 18.14 -6.58
N SER A 71 10.30 16.91 -6.93
CA SER A 71 10.57 16.33 -8.25
C SER A 71 9.89 17.13 -9.35
N LYS A 72 10.43 17.06 -10.58
CA LYS A 72 9.98 17.89 -11.72
C LYS A 72 9.53 17.04 -12.90
N GLY A 73 8.92 17.71 -13.91
CA GLY A 73 8.50 17.08 -15.15
C GLY A 73 7.46 15.97 -14.93
N TYR A 74 7.60 14.82 -15.57
CA TYR A 74 6.67 13.69 -15.44
C TYR A 74 6.76 13.00 -14.06
N LEU A 75 7.85 13.22 -13.31
CA LEU A 75 8.03 12.80 -11.93
C LEU A 75 7.48 13.82 -10.93
N GLY A 76 6.92 14.92 -11.42
CA GLY A 76 6.58 16.11 -10.65
C GLY A 76 5.81 15.82 -9.37
N GLY A 77 6.38 16.30 -8.24
CA GLY A 77 5.87 16.16 -6.89
C GLY A 77 6.66 15.17 -6.02
N MET A 78 5.98 14.32 -5.27
CA MET A 78 6.51 13.42 -4.25
C MET A 78 6.92 12.06 -4.85
N ASN A 79 7.86 12.05 -5.81
CA ASN A 79 8.44 10.79 -6.24
C ASN A 79 9.38 10.24 -5.16
N LEU A 80 9.11 9.02 -4.70
CA LEU A 80 9.89 8.35 -3.64
C LEU A 80 10.82 7.24 -4.18
N SER A 81 10.91 7.08 -5.50
CA SER A 81 11.72 6.02 -6.10
C SER A 81 13.03 6.54 -6.70
N PHE A 82 14.14 5.96 -6.31
CA PHE A 82 15.47 6.21 -6.88
C PHE A 82 15.66 5.62 -8.29
N THR A 83 14.78 4.69 -8.72
CA THR A 83 14.96 3.94 -9.97
C THR A 83 14.13 4.48 -11.14
N ARG A 84 13.58 5.70 -11.03
CA ARG A 84 12.73 6.29 -12.07
C ARG A 84 13.40 7.39 -12.90
N GLY A 85 14.71 7.60 -12.70
CA GLY A 85 15.48 8.61 -13.42
C GLY A 85 15.30 10.04 -12.88
N ASP A 86 15.01 10.16 -11.61
CA ASP A 86 14.98 11.42 -10.86
C ASP A 86 16.37 11.78 -10.32
N GLU A 87 16.54 13.04 -9.93
CA GLU A 87 17.72 13.47 -9.19
C GLU A 87 17.68 12.88 -7.78
N GLU A 88 18.76 12.22 -7.36
CA GLU A 88 18.86 11.58 -6.04
C GLU A 88 18.54 12.56 -4.91
N ALA A 89 19.07 13.80 -4.99
CA ALA A 89 18.80 14.86 -4.00
C ALA A 89 17.30 15.19 -3.90
N SER A 90 16.56 15.14 -5.01
CA SER A 90 15.12 15.37 -5.03
C SER A 90 14.36 14.22 -4.36
N VAL A 91 14.77 12.98 -4.62
CA VAL A 91 14.16 11.79 -4.00
C VAL A 91 14.45 11.79 -2.49
N MET A 92 15.67 12.09 -2.06
CA MET A 92 16.04 12.20 -0.64
C MET A 92 15.22 13.28 0.08
N GLU A 93 15.05 14.47 -0.53
CA GLU A 93 14.22 15.53 0.03
C GLU A 93 12.74 15.11 0.12
N ASN A 94 12.24 14.38 -0.86
CA ASN A 94 10.88 13.83 -0.82
C ASN A 94 10.73 12.82 0.35
N HIS A 95 11.70 11.95 0.56
CA HIS A 95 11.71 11.04 1.71
C HIS A 95 11.75 11.77 3.04
N ARG A 96 12.60 12.81 3.17
CA ARG A 96 12.63 13.65 4.37
C ARG A 96 11.27 14.29 4.65
N ARG A 97 10.61 14.86 3.64
CA ARG A 97 9.30 15.49 3.77
C ARG A 97 8.22 14.49 4.17
N PHE A 98 8.18 13.35 3.50
CA PHE A 98 7.18 12.33 3.77
C PHE A 98 7.39 11.70 5.16
N ALA A 99 8.61 11.46 5.55
CA ALA A 99 8.96 10.96 6.89
C ALA A 99 8.51 11.93 8.00
N GLN A 100 8.82 13.22 7.87
CA GLN A 100 8.38 14.24 8.82
C GLN A 100 6.84 14.38 8.84
N ALA A 101 6.19 14.24 7.68
CA ALA A 101 4.73 14.27 7.58
C ALA A 101 4.06 13.05 8.25
N CYS A 102 4.76 11.92 8.32
CA CYS A 102 4.26 10.69 8.95
C CYS A 102 4.72 10.52 10.40
N GLY A 103 5.74 11.23 10.86
CA GLY A 103 6.30 11.12 12.22
C GLY A 103 7.30 9.95 12.35
N TYR A 104 8.22 9.75 11.40
CA TYR A 104 9.26 8.74 11.51
C TYR A 104 10.63 9.28 11.06
N ASP A 105 11.71 8.61 11.51
CA ASP A 105 13.07 8.89 11.10
C ASP A 105 13.38 8.18 9.76
N TYR A 106 13.50 8.94 8.66
CA TYR A 106 13.79 8.38 7.35
C TYR A 106 15.14 7.65 7.27
N THR A 107 16.10 7.99 8.15
CA THR A 107 17.40 7.33 8.17
C THR A 107 17.33 5.86 8.64
N LYS A 108 16.25 5.48 9.33
CA LYS A 108 15.97 4.11 9.77
C LYS A 108 15.11 3.32 8.79
N LEU A 109 14.62 3.96 7.73
CA LEU A 109 13.70 3.36 6.76
C LEU A 109 14.31 2.13 6.09
N VAL A 110 13.52 1.07 5.95
CA VAL A 110 13.90 -0.14 5.22
C VAL A 110 13.02 -0.28 3.98
N PHE A 111 13.65 -0.34 2.81
CA PHE A 111 12.98 -0.51 1.52
C PHE A 111 12.89 -1.97 1.10
N SER A 112 11.74 -2.36 0.54
CA SER A 112 11.64 -3.57 -0.26
C SER A 112 12.40 -3.43 -1.60
N ASP A 113 12.70 -4.57 -2.22
CA ASP A 113 13.22 -4.66 -3.59
C ASP A 113 12.23 -5.44 -4.45
N GLN A 114 11.22 -4.76 -4.94
CA GLN A 114 10.01 -5.33 -5.50
C GLN A 114 10.22 -5.86 -6.93
N GLU A 115 10.04 -7.17 -7.09
CA GLU A 115 10.13 -7.90 -8.36
C GLU A 115 8.82 -8.63 -8.72
N HIS A 116 7.70 -8.24 -8.08
CA HIS A 116 6.37 -8.84 -8.26
C HIS A 116 6.33 -10.33 -7.89
N LYS A 117 7.09 -10.71 -6.86
CA LYS A 117 7.16 -12.05 -6.26
C LYS A 117 6.32 -12.11 -4.97
N THR A 118 6.54 -13.16 -4.19
CA THR A 118 5.91 -13.36 -2.87
C THR A 118 6.95 -13.52 -1.76
N ASN A 119 8.20 -13.18 -2.04
CA ASN A 119 9.28 -13.27 -1.08
C ASN A 119 9.14 -12.18 -0.01
N LEU A 120 9.38 -12.57 1.23
CA LEU A 120 9.29 -11.70 2.40
C LEU A 120 10.64 -11.62 3.10
N ARG A 121 10.96 -10.45 3.68
CA ARG A 121 12.09 -10.26 4.58
C ARG A 121 11.60 -10.02 6.00
N ILE A 122 12.19 -10.72 6.94
CA ILE A 122 12.08 -10.42 8.36
C ILE A 122 13.09 -9.33 8.67
N VAL A 123 12.59 -8.15 9.02
CA VAL A 123 13.39 -6.95 9.23
C VAL A 123 13.79 -6.86 10.70
N THR A 124 15.06 -6.55 10.94
CA THR A 124 15.65 -6.31 12.26
C THR A 124 16.36 -4.96 12.32
N LYS A 125 16.85 -4.56 13.49
CA LYS A 125 17.63 -3.32 13.67
C LYS A 125 18.85 -3.23 12.74
N ASP A 126 19.43 -4.37 12.35
CA ASP A 126 20.56 -4.42 11.41
C ASP A 126 20.18 -3.99 9.99
N ASP A 127 18.89 -3.95 9.68
CA ASP A 127 18.40 -3.52 8.36
C ASP A 127 18.11 -2.02 8.29
N CYS A 128 18.12 -1.30 9.41
CA CYS A 128 17.84 0.13 9.44
C CYS A 128 18.68 0.92 8.42
N GLY A 129 17.98 1.71 7.60
CA GLY A 129 18.58 2.57 6.57
C GLY A 129 18.93 1.87 5.25
N LYS A 130 18.72 0.56 5.13
CA LYS A 130 18.99 -0.17 3.88
C LYS A 130 18.04 0.24 2.76
N GLY A 131 18.61 0.74 1.69
CA GLY A 131 17.92 1.24 0.50
C GLY A 131 17.79 2.76 0.47
N ILE A 132 18.06 3.47 1.59
CA ILE A 132 18.00 4.94 1.63
C ILE A 132 19.35 5.59 2.03
N VAL A 133 19.94 5.24 3.17
CA VAL A 133 21.22 5.77 3.64
C VAL A 133 22.32 4.72 3.71
N ARG A 134 21.97 3.48 3.48
CA ARG A 134 22.88 2.33 3.39
C ARG A 134 22.55 1.50 2.15
N GLU A 135 23.54 0.87 1.58
CA GLU A 135 23.32 -0.08 0.49
C GLU A 135 22.49 -1.27 0.97
N ARG A 136 21.60 -1.74 0.09
CA ARG A 136 20.76 -2.91 0.33
C ARG A 136 21.52 -4.17 -0.04
N ASP A 137 21.53 -5.15 0.84
CA ASP A 137 22.23 -6.45 0.69
C ASP A 137 21.25 -7.62 0.38
N PHE A 138 20.02 -7.30 0.01
CA PHE A 138 18.99 -8.25 -0.38
C PHE A 138 18.25 -7.76 -1.63
N SER A 139 17.66 -8.71 -2.36
CA SER A 139 16.90 -8.46 -3.58
C SER A 139 15.64 -9.33 -3.64
N GLU A 140 14.75 -9.02 -4.59
CA GLU A 140 13.54 -9.78 -4.89
C GLU A 140 12.59 -9.94 -3.71
N ILE A 141 12.44 -8.89 -2.90
CA ILE A 141 11.60 -8.85 -1.70
C ILE A 141 10.40 -7.95 -1.96
N ASP A 142 9.22 -8.52 -1.96
CA ASP A 142 7.95 -7.80 -2.14
C ASP A 142 7.18 -7.56 -0.83
N GLY A 143 7.63 -8.09 0.30
CA GLY A 143 7.05 -7.82 1.60
C GLY A 143 8.07 -7.79 2.74
N LEU A 144 7.78 -6.97 3.75
CA LEU A 144 8.60 -6.72 4.92
C LEU A 144 7.78 -6.99 6.17
N ILE A 145 8.36 -7.68 7.17
CA ILE A 145 7.71 -8.01 8.45
C ILE A 145 8.66 -7.69 9.59
N THR A 146 8.17 -7.13 10.71
CA THR A 146 8.96 -6.92 11.92
C THR A 146 8.11 -6.83 13.19
N GLN A 147 8.72 -7.16 14.33
CA GLN A 147 8.28 -6.80 15.68
C GLN A 147 9.10 -5.65 16.27
N GLU A 148 10.15 -5.23 15.57
CA GLU A 148 11.07 -4.20 16.06
C GLU A 148 10.40 -2.83 16.02
N VAL A 149 10.48 -2.14 17.15
CA VAL A 149 9.94 -0.79 17.31
C VAL A 149 10.86 0.26 16.67
N GLY A 150 10.28 1.30 16.09
CA GLY A 150 10.99 2.43 15.52
C GLY A 150 11.67 2.15 14.17
N ILE A 151 11.31 1.04 13.49
CA ILE A 151 11.78 0.72 12.14
C ILE A 151 10.64 0.92 11.15
N PRO A 152 10.66 1.98 10.33
CA PRO A 152 9.68 2.16 9.28
C PRO A 152 9.94 1.20 8.12
N LEU A 153 8.91 0.47 7.70
CA LEU A 153 8.92 -0.42 6.54
C LEU A 153 8.23 0.27 5.36
N MET A 154 8.86 0.31 4.19
CA MET A 154 8.27 0.97 3.00
C MET A 154 8.29 0.08 1.77
N THR A 155 7.18 0.14 1.05
CA THR A 155 6.97 -0.43 -0.29
C THR A 155 6.48 0.66 -1.25
N PHE A 156 6.68 0.46 -2.57
CA PHE A 156 6.47 1.49 -3.59
C PHE A 156 5.39 1.11 -4.60
N TYR A 157 4.64 2.12 -5.08
CA TYR A 157 3.44 1.88 -5.86
C TYR A 157 3.22 2.89 -6.98
N ALA A 158 2.60 2.40 -8.05
CA ALA A 158 1.86 3.13 -9.05
C ALA A 158 0.95 2.12 -9.75
N ASP A 159 -0.27 1.99 -9.24
CA ASP A 159 -1.35 1.05 -9.59
C ASP A 159 -1.34 -0.30 -8.86
N CYS A 160 -0.18 -0.89 -8.52
CA CYS A 160 -0.15 -2.11 -7.71
C CYS A 160 -0.74 -1.87 -6.31
N VAL A 161 -1.19 -2.94 -5.65
CA VAL A 161 -1.95 -2.87 -4.39
C VAL A 161 -1.02 -2.85 -3.18
N PRO A 162 -1.09 -1.80 -2.32
CA PRO A 162 -0.45 -1.78 -1.02
C PRO A 162 -1.22 -2.66 -0.03
N LEU A 163 -0.50 -3.48 0.72
CA LEU A 163 -1.04 -4.26 1.81
C LEU A 163 -0.33 -3.85 3.10
N PHE A 164 -1.11 -3.48 4.13
CA PHE A 164 -0.63 -3.17 5.47
C PHE A 164 -1.30 -4.11 6.46
N LEU A 165 -0.51 -4.70 7.35
CA LEU A 165 -1.00 -5.64 8.35
C LEU A 165 -0.43 -5.29 9.73
N TYR A 166 -1.26 -5.42 10.75
CA TYR A 166 -0.88 -5.28 12.15
C TYR A 166 -1.56 -6.33 13.00
N ASP A 167 -0.79 -7.05 13.80
CA ASP A 167 -1.29 -7.89 14.89
C ASP A 167 -1.10 -7.14 16.22
N PRO A 168 -2.18 -6.64 16.85
CA PRO A 168 -2.09 -5.91 18.11
C PRO A 168 -1.73 -6.80 19.31
N VAL A 169 -1.96 -8.11 19.22
CA VAL A 169 -1.68 -9.08 20.30
C VAL A 169 -0.19 -9.41 20.33
N GLN A 170 0.38 -9.75 19.17
CA GLN A 170 1.80 -10.09 19.05
C GLN A 170 2.69 -8.87 18.77
N ARG A 171 2.09 -7.69 18.52
CA ARG A 171 2.79 -6.45 18.13
C ARG A 171 3.71 -6.65 16.93
N VAL A 172 3.17 -7.23 15.85
CA VAL A 172 3.86 -7.48 14.59
C VAL A 172 3.24 -6.61 13.49
N ILE A 173 4.07 -5.94 12.71
CA ILE A 173 3.65 -5.22 11.52
C ILE A 173 4.20 -5.86 10.26
N ALA A 174 3.47 -5.69 9.16
CA ALA A 174 3.95 -6.05 7.83
C ALA A 174 3.43 -5.08 6.77
N THR A 175 4.20 -4.94 5.71
CA THR A 175 3.73 -4.32 4.45
C THR A 175 4.14 -5.19 3.28
N ALA A 176 3.27 -5.27 2.25
CA ALA A 176 3.59 -6.02 1.04
C ALA A 176 3.08 -5.32 -0.22
N HIS A 177 3.84 -5.49 -1.30
CA HIS A 177 3.50 -5.02 -2.62
C HIS A 177 2.79 -6.14 -3.39
N SER A 178 1.52 -5.92 -3.74
CA SER A 178 0.70 -6.88 -4.46
C SER A 178 0.40 -6.38 -5.87
N GLY A 179 1.35 -6.51 -6.79
CA GLY A 179 1.07 -6.47 -8.23
C GLY A 179 0.30 -7.72 -8.65
N TRP A 180 -0.23 -7.80 -9.87
CA TRP A 180 -1.07 -8.93 -10.28
C TRP A 180 -0.40 -10.31 -10.05
N ARG A 181 0.93 -10.43 -10.28
CA ARG A 181 1.68 -11.68 -10.01
C ARG A 181 1.72 -12.02 -8.52
N GLY A 182 2.01 -11.03 -7.66
CA GLY A 182 1.96 -11.19 -6.21
C GLY A 182 0.56 -11.51 -5.72
N THR A 183 -0.46 -10.90 -6.32
CA THR A 183 -1.88 -11.13 -5.99
C THR A 183 -2.29 -12.58 -6.28
N VAL A 184 -2.02 -13.11 -7.48
CA VAL A 184 -2.31 -14.51 -7.82
C VAL A 184 -1.35 -15.48 -7.10
N GLY A 185 -0.14 -15.05 -6.77
CA GLY A 185 0.79 -15.75 -5.87
C GLY A 185 0.35 -15.73 -4.41
N ARG A 186 -0.79 -15.09 -4.09
CA ARG A 186 -1.38 -15.04 -2.76
C ARG A 186 -0.49 -14.35 -1.71
N ILE A 187 0.25 -13.27 -2.08
CA ILE A 187 1.19 -12.61 -1.17
C ILE A 187 0.55 -12.17 0.15
N GLY A 188 -0.71 -11.70 0.15
CA GLY A 188 -1.44 -11.37 1.39
C GLY A 188 -1.57 -12.57 2.33
N MET A 189 -1.94 -13.74 1.79
CA MET A 189 -1.99 -15.00 2.56
C MET A 189 -0.59 -15.41 3.04
N VAL A 190 0.42 -15.31 2.18
CA VAL A 190 1.83 -15.65 2.53
C VAL A 190 2.31 -14.80 3.71
N VAL A 191 1.97 -13.50 3.75
CA VAL A 191 2.31 -12.62 4.89
C VAL A 191 1.60 -13.10 6.16
N VAL A 192 0.29 -13.37 6.12
CA VAL A 192 -0.47 -13.87 7.29
C VAL A 192 0.13 -15.17 7.81
N GLN A 193 0.39 -16.14 6.91
CA GLN A 193 1.02 -17.42 7.27
C GLN A 193 2.40 -17.23 7.90
N LYS A 194 3.19 -16.29 7.40
CA LYS A 194 4.52 -15.99 7.96
C LYS A 194 4.42 -15.33 9.34
N MET A 195 3.44 -14.46 9.57
CA MET A 195 3.14 -13.90 10.89
C MET A 195 2.73 -15.00 11.88
N GLN A 196 1.90 -15.96 11.44
CA GLN A 196 1.55 -17.13 12.27
C GLN A 196 2.77 -17.99 12.62
N GLU A 197 3.58 -18.34 11.60
CA GLU A 197 4.74 -19.21 11.74
C GLU A 197 5.79 -18.65 12.70
N LEU A 198 6.10 -17.36 12.58
CA LEU A 198 7.25 -16.76 13.29
C LEU A 198 6.87 -16.11 14.62
N TYR A 199 5.66 -15.60 14.74
CA TYR A 199 5.26 -14.78 15.88
C TYR A 199 4.05 -15.34 16.63
N GLY A 200 3.45 -16.43 16.13
CA GLY A 200 2.26 -17.00 16.75
C GLY A 200 0.99 -16.15 16.58
N SER A 201 0.99 -15.25 15.60
CA SER A 201 -0.18 -14.44 15.25
C SER A 201 -1.37 -15.32 14.93
N LYS A 202 -2.57 -14.91 15.34
CA LYS A 202 -3.81 -15.55 14.91
C LYS A 202 -4.45 -14.70 13.84
N PRO A 203 -4.90 -15.28 12.72
CA PRO A 203 -5.50 -14.51 11.64
C PRO A 203 -6.67 -13.63 12.07
N GLU A 204 -7.47 -14.11 13.02
CA GLU A 204 -8.60 -13.37 13.60
C GLU A 204 -8.19 -12.11 14.38
N ASP A 205 -6.93 -12.01 14.83
CA ASP A 205 -6.41 -10.84 15.54
C ASP A 205 -5.79 -9.81 14.58
N ILE A 206 -5.49 -10.20 13.33
CA ILE A 206 -4.76 -9.35 12.38
C ILE A 206 -5.69 -8.30 11.75
N ILE A 207 -5.26 -7.05 11.83
CA ILE A 207 -5.90 -5.90 11.17
C ILE A 207 -5.20 -5.62 9.85
N CYS A 208 -5.96 -5.49 8.77
CA CYS A 208 -5.44 -5.31 7.43
C CYS A 208 -6.00 -4.04 6.75
N ALA A 209 -5.18 -3.36 5.96
CA ALA A 209 -5.66 -2.38 5.00
C ALA A 209 -5.13 -2.68 3.60
N ILE A 210 -6.04 -2.63 2.62
CA ILE A 210 -5.74 -2.66 1.20
C ILE A 210 -5.70 -1.21 0.73
N GLY A 211 -4.55 -0.75 0.25
CA GLY A 211 -4.32 0.68 -0.04
C GLY A 211 -4.76 1.12 -1.45
N PRO A 212 -4.62 2.44 -1.74
CA PRO A 212 -4.96 3.01 -3.04
C PRO A 212 -4.22 2.33 -4.17
N SER A 213 -4.95 1.89 -5.17
CA SER A 213 -4.43 1.15 -6.32
C SER A 213 -5.40 1.24 -7.49
N ILE A 214 -5.11 0.60 -8.60
CA ILE A 214 -5.96 0.64 -9.76
C ILE A 214 -7.27 -0.14 -9.53
N CYS A 215 -8.43 0.47 -9.80
CA CYS A 215 -9.73 -0.18 -9.66
C CYS A 215 -10.02 -1.13 -10.85
N LYS A 216 -10.98 -2.04 -10.67
CA LYS A 216 -11.42 -3.00 -11.68
C LYS A 216 -11.71 -2.34 -13.02
N ALA A 217 -12.49 -1.26 -13.05
CA ALA A 217 -12.88 -0.57 -14.29
C ALA A 217 -11.71 0.02 -15.07
N CYS A 218 -10.59 0.36 -14.41
CA CYS A 218 -9.37 0.86 -15.05
C CYS A 218 -8.38 -0.27 -15.39
N TYR A 219 -8.54 -1.48 -14.84
CA TYR A 219 -7.54 -2.53 -14.94
C TYR A 219 -7.92 -3.62 -15.96
N GLU A 220 -7.85 -3.25 -17.24
CA GLU A 220 -7.94 -4.21 -18.34
C GLU A 220 -6.66 -5.04 -18.44
N VAL A 221 -6.81 -6.35 -18.55
CA VAL A 221 -5.73 -7.35 -18.64
C VAL A 221 -5.95 -8.29 -19.83
N SER A 222 -4.89 -8.97 -20.24
CA SER A 222 -4.92 -10.00 -21.26
C SER A 222 -5.30 -11.37 -20.68
N LYS A 223 -5.58 -12.32 -21.57
CA LYS A 223 -6.02 -13.67 -21.20
C LYS A 223 -5.04 -14.43 -20.29
N ASP A 224 -3.73 -14.25 -20.48
CA ASP A 224 -2.70 -14.89 -19.65
C ASP A 224 -2.80 -14.47 -18.16
N VAL A 225 -3.12 -13.21 -17.90
CA VAL A 225 -3.36 -12.71 -16.54
C VAL A 225 -4.69 -13.27 -15.99
N ALA A 226 -5.73 -13.33 -16.81
CA ALA A 226 -7.02 -13.92 -16.42
C ALA A 226 -6.87 -15.41 -16.12
N ASP A 227 -6.12 -16.16 -16.93
CA ASP A 227 -5.84 -17.59 -16.71
C ASP A 227 -5.05 -17.81 -15.41
N ALA A 228 -4.12 -16.93 -15.05
CA ALA A 228 -3.37 -16.99 -13.80
C ALA A 228 -4.29 -16.85 -12.55
N CYS A 229 -5.49 -16.27 -12.68
CA CYS A 229 -6.49 -16.25 -11.62
C CYS A 229 -7.12 -17.64 -11.33
N GLY A 230 -6.69 -18.70 -12.02
CA GLY A 230 -7.09 -20.08 -11.74
C GLY A 230 -6.78 -20.61 -10.33
N VAL A 231 -6.01 -19.87 -9.55
CA VAL A 231 -5.73 -20.13 -8.13
C VAL A 231 -6.91 -19.83 -7.21
N TYR A 232 -7.90 -19.08 -7.69
CA TYR A 232 -9.14 -18.75 -6.98
C TYR A 232 -10.26 -19.76 -7.35
N THR A 233 -11.25 -19.93 -6.47
CA THR A 233 -12.41 -20.77 -6.77
C THR A 233 -13.18 -20.24 -7.98
N GLU A 234 -14.05 -21.06 -8.56
CA GLU A 234 -14.86 -20.63 -9.71
C GLU A 234 -15.79 -19.46 -9.35
N GLU A 235 -16.35 -19.48 -8.14
CA GLU A 235 -17.21 -18.41 -7.60
C GLU A 235 -16.42 -17.12 -7.42
N GLN A 236 -15.23 -17.20 -6.81
CA GLN A 236 -14.35 -16.03 -6.65
C GLN A 236 -13.96 -15.46 -8.02
N ARG A 237 -13.59 -16.31 -8.98
CA ARG A 237 -13.20 -15.86 -10.33
C ARG A 237 -14.31 -15.13 -11.07
N LYS A 238 -15.57 -15.56 -10.94
CA LYS A 238 -16.74 -14.87 -11.53
C LYS A 238 -16.87 -13.42 -11.01
N ILE A 239 -16.44 -13.16 -9.76
CA ILE A 239 -16.46 -11.83 -9.17
C ILE A 239 -15.22 -11.02 -9.62
N LEU A 240 -14.04 -11.66 -9.62
CA LEU A 240 -12.77 -11.01 -9.96
C LEU A 240 -12.71 -10.56 -11.42
N LEU A 241 -13.20 -11.39 -12.35
CA LEU A 241 -12.99 -11.22 -13.77
C LEU A 241 -14.31 -10.89 -14.49
N GLU A 242 -14.25 -9.89 -15.35
CA GLU A 242 -15.28 -9.57 -16.32
C GLU A 242 -14.71 -9.73 -17.72
N ASP A 243 -15.28 -10.64 -18.52
CA ASP A 243 -14.85 -10.84 -19.90
C ASP A 243 -15.34 -9.68 -20.78
N LYS A 244 -14.41 -8.99 -21.40
CA LYS A 244 -14.69 -7.86 -22.34
C LYS A 244 -14.79 -8.32 -23.79
N GLY A 245 -14.59 -9.60 -24.06
CA GLY A 245 -14.40 -10.15 -25.41
C GLY A 245 -12.97 -9.93 -25.93
N ASN A 246 -12.66 -10.54 -27.07
CA ASN A 246 -11.34 -10.41 -27.74
C ASN A 246 -10.13 -10.79 -26.86
N GLY A 247 -10.31 -11.67 -25.87
CA GLY A 247 -9.26 -12.09 -24.94
C GLY A 247 -8.82 -11.00 -23.95
N LYS A 248 -9.68 -10.00 -23.71
CA LYS A 248 -9.51 -8.95 -22.71
C LYS A 248 -10.46 -9.12 -21.55
N TYR A 249 -10.00 -8.78 -20.35
CA TYR A 249 -10.74 -8.92 -19.10
C TYR A 249 -10.54 -7.70 -18.23
N GLN A 250 -11.56 -7.32 -17.45
CA GLN A 250 -11.37 -6.43 -16.31
C GLN A 250 -11.10 -7.28 -15.07
N LEU A 251 -10.03 -6.95 -14.33
CA LEU A 251 -9.62 -7.68 -13.14
C LEU A 251 -9.75 -6.82 -11.89
N ASP A 252 -10.43 -7.34 -10.85
CA ASP A 252 -10.51 -6.72 -9.54
C ASP A 252 -9.38 -7.19 -8.61
N LEU A 253 -8.28 -6.42 -8.57
CA LEU A 253 -7.16 -6.71 -7.67
C LEU A 253 -7.53 -6.47 -6.20
N HIS A 254 -8.41 -5.51 -5.90
CA HIS A 254 -8.83 -5.23 -4.53
C HIS A 254 -9.57 -6.43 -3.94
N GLN A 255 -10.53 -6.95 -4.70
CA GLN A 255 -11.30 -8.13 -4.28
C GLN A 255 -10.40 -9.39 -4.21
N ALA A 256 -9.42 -9.52 -5.11
CA ALA A 256 -8.46 -10.62 -5.06
C ALA A 256 -7.57 -10.57 -3.81
N CYS A 257 -7.09 -9.38 -3.41
CA CYS A 257 -6.37 -9.20 -2.16
C CYS A 257 -7.24 -9.46 -0.93
N TYR A 258 -8.52 -9.05 -0.96
CA TYR A 258 -9.49 -9.39 0.08
C TYR A 258 -9.65 -10.91 0.24
N TYR A 259 -9.79 -11.66 -0.86
CA TYR A 259 -9.83 -13.12 -0.81
C TYR A 259 -8.53 -13.72 -0.27
N ASN A 260 -7.38 -13.13 -0.57
CA ASN A 260 -6.11 -13.60 -0.01
C ASN A 260 -6.09 -13.51 1.51
N PHE A 261 -6.70 -12.48 2.10
CA PHE A 261 -6.80 -12.32 3.55
C PHE A 261 -7.88 -13.22 4.17
N THR A 262 -9.09 -13.24 3.60
CA THR A 262 -10.19 -14.05 4.14
C THR A 262 -9.91 -15.55 4.03
N ASP A 263 -9.32 -16.00 2.92
CA ASP A 263 -8.90 -17.40 2.75
C ASP A 263 -7.74 -17.77 3.71
N ALA A 264 -7.01 -16.79 4.24
CA ALA A 264 -6.00 -16.98 5.30
C ALA A 264 -6.60 -16.96 6.73
N GLY A 265 -7.90 -16.67 6.86
CA GLY A 265 -8.62 -16.64 8.13
C GLY A 265 -8.73 -15.26 8.79
N VAL A 266 -8.30 -14.18 8.13
CA VAL A 266 -8.52 -12.80 8.61
C VAL A 266 -10.01 -12.50 8.58
N LEU A 267 -10.54 -11.90 9.66
CA LEU A 267 -11.96 -11.56 9.75
C LEU A 267 -12.32 -10.44 8.75
N PRO A 268 -13.48 -10.53 8.07
CA PRO A 268 -13.92 -9.52 7.11
C PRO A 268 -13.94 -8.10 7.68
N GLU A 269 -14.36 -7.93 8.91
CA GLU A 269 -14.43 -6.65 9.64
C GLU A 269 -13.05 -6.07 9.98
N HIS A 270 -11.99 -6.89 9.94
CA HIS A 270 -10.60 -6.48 10.13
C HIS A 270 -9.91 -6.05 8.84
N ILE A 271 -10.62 -6.00 7.70
CA ILE A 271 -10.05 -5.67 6.40
C ILE A 271 -10.64 -4.38 5.86
N ALA A 272 -9.86 -3.28 5.86
CA ALA A 272 -10.22 -2.05 5.17
C ALA A 272 -9.96 -2.20 3.66
N LEU A 273 -11.00 -1.96 2.85
CA LEU A 273 -10.90 -1.94 1.39
C LEU A 273 -10.54 -0.53 0.89
N PRO A 274 -9.83 -0.40 -0.24
CA PRO A 274 -9.48 0.90 -0.79
C PRO A 274 -10.71 1.61 -1.35
N ASP A 275 -10.78 2.91 -1.11
CA ASP A 275 -11.83 3.81 -1.60
C ASP A 275 -11.31 4.81 -2.66
N ILE A 276 -10.05 4.67 -3.09
CA ILE A 276 -9.40 5.56 -4.05
C ILE A 276 -8.70 4.74 -5.14
N CYS A 277 -8.97 5.10 -6.40
CA CYS A 277 -8.26 4.55 -7.55
C CYS A 277 -7.13 5.49 -8.00
N THR A 278 -5.92 4.96 -8.15
CA THR A 278 -4.75 5.70 -8.64
C THR A 278 -4.95 6.19 -10.07
N CYS A 279 -5.49 5.35 -10.95
CA CYS A 279 -5.72 5.67 -12.36
C CYS A 279 -6.83 6.70 -12.57
N CYS A 280 -7.88 6.70 -11.73
CA CYS A 280 -8.94 7.71 -11.78
C CYS A 280 -8.49 9.08 -11.26
N ASN A 281 -7.44 9.12 -10.42
CA ASN A 281 -6.97 10.33 -9.74
C ASN A 281 -5.48 10.62 -9.99
N PRO A 282 -5.03 10.72 -11.27
CA PRO A 282 -3.61 10.86 -11.61
C PRO A 282 -2.99 12.20 -11.16
N GLU A 283 -3.83 13.20 -10.89
CA GLU A 283 -3.40 14.49 -10.35
C GLU A 283 -2.92 14.37 -8.89
N LEU A 284 -3.52 13.45 -8.14
CA LEU A 284 -3.25 13.23 -6.73
C LEU A 284 -2.29 12.07 -6.50
N LEU A 285 -2.31 11.03 -7.34
CA LEU A 285 -1.57 9.78 -7.19
C LEU A 285 -0.85 9.42 -8.50
N PHE A 286 0.38 8.90 -8.39
CA PHE A 286 1.05 8.34 -9.56
C PHE A 286 0.33 7.07 -10.03
N SER A 287 0.07 6.98 -11.33
CA SER A 287 -0.51 5.82 -11.99
C SER A 287 0.31 5.44 -13.22
N HIS A 288 0.71 4.18 -13.29
CA HIS A 288 1.39 3.60 -14.45
C HIS A 288 0.45 3.57 -15.67
N ARG A 289 -0.81 3.16 -15.45
CA ARG A 289 -1.83 3.04 -16.49
C ARG A 289 -2.19 4.40 -17.06
N ALA A 290 -2.51 5.37 -16.21
CA ALA A 290 -2.91 6.70 -16.66
C ALA A 290 -1.78 7.47 -17.39
N SER A 291 -0.52 7.23 -17.02
CA SER A 291 0.64 7.93 -17.57
C SER A 291 1.34 7.21 -18.73
N GLY A 292 0.89 6.01 -19.10
CA GLY A 292 1.60 5.16 -20.06
C GLY A 292 3.01 4.78 -19.62
N GLY A 293 3.23 4.65 -18.32
CA GLY A 293 4.50 4.25 -17.69
C GLY A 293 5.44 5.41 -17.32
N ARG A 294 5.18 6.64 -17.73
CA ARG A 294 5.98 7.83 -17.40
C ARG A 294 5.50 8.46 -16.09
N ARG A 295 6.02 7.97 -14.98
CA ARG A 295 5.54 8.35 -13.63
C ARG A 295 6.61 8.15 -12.56
N GLY A 296 6.44 8.82 -11.42
CA GLY A 296 7.13 8.50 -10.18
C GLY A 296 6.49 7.30 -9.46
N ASN A 297 6.95 7.03 -8.25
CA ASN A 297 6.35 6.06 -7.34
C ASN A 297 5.84 6.75 -6.08
N LEU A 298 4.67 6.29 -5.63
CA LEU A 298 4.13 6.52 -4.30
C LEU A 298 4.82 5.59 -3.30
N GLY A 299 4.85 5.97 -2.03
CA GLY A 299 5.34 5.15 -0.94
C GLY A 299 4.24 4.85 0.07
N GLY A 300 4.20 3.61 0.52
CA GLY A 300 3.39 3.20 1.66
C GLY A 300 4.29 2.78 2.82
N VAL A 301 4.09 3.36 3.99
CA VAL A 301 4.90 3.13 5.19
C VAL A 301 4.06 2.58 6.33
N ILE A 302 4.64 1.66 7.11
CA ILE A 302 4.12 1.21 8.39
C ILE A 302 5.27 1.10 9.39
N MET A 303 5.04 1.51 10.66
CA MET A 303 6.02 1.45 11.75
C MET A 303 5.32 1.20 13.08
N LEU A 304 5.95 0.40 13.95
CA LEU A 304 5.61 0.31 15.38
C LEU A 304 6.32 1.40 16.17
N CYS A 305 5.63 1.99 17.15
CA CYS A 305 6.19 2.93 18.12
C CYS A 305 6.31 2.31 19.51
N GLU A 306 7.25 2.80 20.32
CA GLU A 306 7.41 2.34 21.72
C GLU A 306 6.22 2.78 22.58
N SER A 307 5.80 4.03 22.42
CA SER A 307 4.65 4.62 23.10
C SER A 307 3.76 5.42 22.17
N THR A 308 2.54 5.68 22.62
CA THR A 308 1.59 6.53 21.88
C THR A 308 2.03 8.00 21.78
N GLU A 309 2.98 8.44 22.63
CA GLU A 309 3.53 9.80 22.61
C GLU A 309 4.57 9.95 21.50
N GLU A 310 5.45 8.94 21.29
CA GLU A 310 6.48 8.97 20.24
C GLU A 310 5.91 8.94 18.80
N CYS A 311 4.73 8.37 18.60
CA CYS A 311 4.06 8.36 17.30
C CYS A 311 3.39 9.70 16.93
N ARG A 312 3.33 10.68 17.85
CA ARG A 312 2.57 11.95 17.67
C ARG A 312 3.45 13.19 17.59
N ASP A 313 4.72 13.10 17.97
CA ASP A 313 5.73 14.15 17.88
C ASP A 313 6.54 14.06 16.58
#